data_03ceea0346335eddbf35c056fc4fb30c
#
_entry.id   03ceea0346335eddbf35c056fc4fb30c
#
_cell.length_a   1.000
_cell.length_b   1.000
_cell.length_c   1.000
_cell.angle_alpha   90.00
_cell.angle_beta   90.00
_cell.angle_gamma   90.00
#
_symmetry.space_group_name_H-M   'P 1'
#
loop_
_entity.id
_entity.type
_entity.pdbx_description
1 polymer ?
#
loop_
_entity_poly.entity_id
_entity_poly.type
_entity_poly.pdbx_seq_one_letter_code
_entity_poly.pdbx_strand_id
1 'polypeptide(L)'
;LAGVGILLTLACASHKHFPESSLTGGVFEVKIDNSLTPQSVTAKRGDEVRWINMSNASLDVSVVQTREELISCQKGFASTNLGYLFGTSEYENIVMARVRPNESASLCFAIPGKYVYTLRKDPSTTGALDKMSGSITIE
;
A
#
# COMPACT_ATOMS: atom_id res chain seq x y z
N LEU A 1 -27.23 51.01 6.18
CA LEU A 1 -25.95 50.31 6.09
C LEU A 1 -26.18 48.83 6.42
N ALA A 2 -26.31 48.00 5.37
CA ALA A 2 -26.51 46.56 5.48
C ALA A 2 -25.13 45.86 5.41
N GLY A 3 -24.73 45.19 6.51
CA GLY A 3 -23.56 44.35 6.54
C GLY A 3 -23.84 42.95 5.98
N VAL A 4 -23.21 42.61 4.86
CA VAL A 4 -23.27 41.27 4.29
C VAL A 4 -22.27 40.39 5.04
N GLY A 5 -22.75 39.54 5.92
CA GLY A 5 -21.93 38.51 6.56
C GLY A 5 -21.68 37.35 5.61
N ILE A 6 -20.44 37.19 5.19
CA ILE A 6 -20.00 36.03 4.41
C ILE A 6 -19.88 34.85 5.38
N LEU A 7 -20.80 33.89 5.31
CA LEU A 7 -20.66 32.60 5.96
C LEU A 7 -19.64 31.77 5.17
N LEU A 8 -18.42 31.69 5.71
CA LEU A 8 -17.47 30.65 5.28
C LEU A 8 -17.94 29.30 5.80
N THR A 9 -18.54 28.48 4.94
CA THR A 9 -18.75 27.08 5.22
C THR A 9 -17.42 26.35 5.13
N LEU A 10 -16.81 26.06 6.29
CA LEU A 10 -15.73 25.09 6.35
C LEU A 10 -16.30 23.72 5.96
N ALA A 11 -16.02 23.29 4.76
CA ALA A 11 -16.22 21.89 4.38
C ALA A 11 -15.22 21.06 5.18
N CYS A 12 -15.69 20.44 6.27
CA CYS A 12 -14.96 19.37 6.94
C CYS A 12 -14.84 18.22 5.94
N ALA A 13 -13.66 18.05 5.35
CA ALA A 13 -13.32 16.83 4.64
C ALA A 13 -13.49 15.67 5.64
N SER A 14 -14.46 14.80 5.39
CA SER A 14 -14.65 13.56 6.14
C SER A 14 -13.39 12.71 6.01
N HIS A 15 -12.46 12.84 6.91
CA HIS A 15 -11.41 11.85 7.09
C HIS A 15 -12.14 10.59 7.58
N LYS A 16 -12.17 9.56 6.73
CA LYS A 16 -12.53 8.23 7.21
C LYS A 16 -11.56 7.90 8.33
N HIS A 17 -12.05 7.90 9.55
CA HIS A 17 -11.32 7.37 10.68
C HIS A 17 -11.10 5.88 10.40
N PHE A 18 -9.88 5.54 10.04
CA PHE A 18 -9.45 4.16 10.15
C PHE A 18 -9.48 3.79 11.63
N PRO A 19 -9.99 2.59 12.00
CA PRO A 19 -9.95 2.18 13.39
C PRO A 19 -8.51 2.38 13.88
N GLU A 20 -8.37 3.06 15.01
CA GLU A 20 -7.09 3.26 15.68
C GLU A 20 -6.54 1.89 16.07
N SER A 21 -5.95 1.20 15.10
CA SER A 21 -5.04 0.14 15.44
C SER A 21 -3.86 0.81 16.12
N SER A 22 -3.48 0.31 17.25
CA SER A 22 -2.34 0.78 18.00
C SER A 22 -1.11 0.75 17.08
N LEU A 23 -0.81 1.90 16.46
CA LEU A 23 0.44 2.08 15.74
C LEU A 23 1.55 1.90 16.78
N THR A 24 2.37 0.91 16.62
CA THR A 24 3.50 0.64 17.53
C THR A 24 4.60 1.69 17.35
N GLY A 25 4.58 2.42 16.23
CA GLY A 25 5.62 3.35 15.82
C GLY A 25 6.83 2.66 15.16
N GLY A 26 6.84 1.33 15.05
CA GLY A 26 7.83 0.58 14.28
C GLY A 26 7.63 0.83 12.77
N VAL A 27 8.70 1.16 12.06
CA VAL A 27 8.69 1.34 10.61
C VAL A 27 9.77 0.46 10.00
N PHE A 28 9.37 -0.42 9.08
CA PHE A 28 10.26 -1.31 8.34
C PHE A 28 10.27 -0.87 6.87
N GLU A 29 11.42 -0.44 6.40
CA GLU A 29 11.57 0.05 5.03
C GLU A 29 12.06 -1.05 4.11
N VAL A 30 11.37 -1.22 2.97
CA VAL A 30 11.83 -2.02 1.84
C VAL A 30 12.25 -1.06 0.74
N LYS A 31 13.54 -0.97 0.49
CA LYS A 31 14.08 -0.15 -0.60
C LYS A 31 14.08 -0.93 -1.90
N ILE A 32 13.55 -0.34 -2.93
CA ILE A 32 13.38 -0.93 -4.26
C ILE A 32 14.28 -0.21 -5.24
N ASP A 33 15.24 -0.95 -5.79
CA ASP A 33 16.10 -0.51 -6.89
C ASP A 33 16.20 -1.67 -7.88
N ASN A 34 17.41 -2.15 -8.21
CA ASN A 34 17.60 -3.37 -9.00
C ASN A 34 17.25 -4.64 -8.22
N SER A 35 17.16 -4.52 -6.91
CA SER A 35 16.78 -5.57 -5.96
C SER A 35 15.94 -5.00 -4.83
N LEU A 36 15.37 -5.89 -4.02
CA LEU A 36 14.65 -5.55 -2.80
C LEU A 36 15.58 -5.63 -1.59
N THR A 37 15.63 -4.59 -0.79
CA THR A 37 16.47 -4.56 0.40
C THR A 37 15.67 -4.06 1.61
N PRO A 38 15.34 -4.94 2.57
CA PRO A 38 15.43 -6.40 2.53
C PRO A 38 14.32 -7.03 1.66
N GLN A 39 14.52 -8.25 1.20
CA GLN A 39 13.49 -9.00 0.46
C GLN A 39 12.40 -9.55 1.39
N SER A 40 12.77 -9.88 2.61
CA SER A 40 11.86 -10.39 3.64
C SER A 40 11.90 -9.50 4.87
N VAL A 41 10.73 -9.18 5.39
CA VAL A 41 10.54 -8.35 6.59
C VAL A 41 9.82 -9.17 7.65
N THR A 42 10.27 -9.09 8.89
CA THR A 42 9.53 -9.56 10.07
C THR A 42 9.17 -8.38 10.92
N ALA A 43 7.89 -8.19 11.18
CA ALA A 43 7.33 -7.06 11.91
C ALA A 43 6.24 -7.54 12.89
N LYS A 44 5.80 -6.66 13.76
CA LYS A 44 4.69 -6.92 14.68
C LYS A 44 3.39 -6.33 14.14
N ARG A 45 2.27 -6.78 14.66
CA ARG A 45 0.97 -6.16 14.38
C ARG A 45 1.02 -4.66 14.66
N GLY A 46 0.56 -3.85 13.71
CA GLY A 46 0.54 -2.40 13.81
C GLY A 46 1.84 -1.70 13.43
N ASP A 47 2.92 -2.44 13.14
CA ASP A 47 4.12 -1.87 12.55
C ASP A 47 3.85 -1.51 11.09
N GLU A 48 4.46 -0.42 10.65
CA GLU A 48 4.38 0.06 9.27
C GLU A 48 5.44 -0.62 8.41
N VAL A 49 5.02 -1.26 7.33
CA VAL A 49 5.90 -1.70 6.25
C VAL A 49 5.82 -0.68 5.12
N ARG A 50 6.94 -0.08 4.78
CA ARG A 50 7.05 1.00 3.81
C ARG A 50 7.92 0.61 2.64
N TRP A 51 7.36 0.62 1.44
CA TRP A 51 8.09 0.42 0.19
C TRP A 51 8.52 1.77 -0.37
N ILE A 52 9.82 1.92 -0.59
CA ILE A 52 10.44 3.15 -1.10
C ILE A 52 11.00 2.86 -2.48
N ASN A 53 10.52 3.55 -3.49
CA ASN A 53 11.03 3.41 -4.85
C ASN A 53 12.28 4.26 -5.05
N MET A 54 13.43 3.60 -5.05
CA MET A 54 14.75 4.19 -5.33
C MET A 54 15.14 4.09 -6.81
N SER A 55 14.29 3.48 -7.64
CA SER A 55 14.54 3.35 -9.07
C SER A 55 14.07 4.58 -9.84
N ASN A 56 14.38 4.61 -11.13
CA ASN A 56 13.98 5.68 -12.04
C ASN A 56 12.65 5.39 -12.78
N ALA A 57 11.99 4.28 -12.46
CA ALA A 57 10.73 3.87 -13.10
C ALA A 57 9.60 3.80 -12.08
N SER A 58 8.36 4.04 -12.51
CA SER A 58 7.18 3.78 -11.68
C SER A 58 6.99 2.28 -11.47
N LEU A 59 6.59 1.90 -10.28
CA LEU A 59 6.41 0.51 -9.85
C LEU A 59 5.00 0.30 -9.32
N ASP A 60 4.42 -0.85 -9.61
CA ASP A 60 3.21 -1.32 -8.96
C ASP A 60 3.59 -2.34 -7.88
N VAL A 61 3.28 -2.01 -6.63
CA VAL A 61 3.42 -2.91 -5.49
C VAL A 61 2.06 -3.52 -5.21
N SER A 62 1.96 -4.85 -5.24
CA SER A 62 0.72 -5.56 -4.94
C SER A 62 0.93 -6.57 -3.83
N VAL A 63 0.00 -6.61 -2.89
CA VAL A 63 -0.07 -7.62 -1.83
C VAL A 63 -1.30 -8.48 -2.09
N VAL A 64 -1.05 -9.78 -2.29
CA VAL A 64 -2.07 -10.75 -2.69
C VAL A 64 -2.79 -11.30 -1.47
N GLN A 65 -4.10 -11.59 -1.62
CA GLN A 65 -4.95 -12.22 -0.60
C GLN A 65 -5.12 -11.41 0.69
N THR A 66 -5.08 -10.08 0.59
CA THR A 66 -5.44 -9.25 1.73
C THR A 66 -6.92 -8.90 1.70
N ARG A 67 -7.64 -9.34 2.71
CA ARG A 67 -8.94 -8.77 3.04
C ARG A 67 -8.73 -7.42 3.70
N GLU A 68 -9.65 -6.48 3.52
CA GLU A 68 -9.54 -5.16 4.16
C GLU A 68 -9.35 -5.25 5.68
N GLU A 69 -9.96 -6.25 6.32
CA GLU A 69 -9.82 -6.54 7.75
C GLU A 69 -8.40 -6.91 8.20
N LEU A 70 -7.53 -7.31 7.27
CA LEU A 70 -6.13 -7.65 7.56
C LEU A 70 -5.22 -6.43 7.63
N ILE A 71 -5.71 -5.28 7.14
CA ILE A 71 -4.94 -4.05 7.03
C ILE A 71 -5.46 -3.06 8.07
N SER A 72 -4.57 -2.57 8.92
CA SER A 72 -4.89 -1.59 9.96
C SER A 72 -4.52 -0.15 9.60
N CYS A 73 -3.58 0.03 8.66
CA CYS A 73 -3.28 1.34 8.08
C CYS A 73 -2.84 1.19 6.63
N GLN A 74 -3.05 2.22 5.82
CA GLN A 74 -2.56 2.26 4.44
C GLN A 74 -2.24 3.69 4.01
N LYS A 75 -1.20 3.81 3.20
CA LYS A 75 -0.85 5.04 2.50
C LYS A 75 -0.44 4.72 1.07
N GLY A 76 -1.17 5.27 0.11
CA GLY A 76 -0.91 5.05 -1.32
C GLY A 76 -1.45 3.74 -1.88
N PHE A 77 -1.99 2.86 -1.06
CA PHE A 77 -2.62 1.62 -1.49
C PHE A 77 -4.13 1.81 -1.70
N ALA A 78 -4.68 1.05 -2.65
CA ALA A 78 -6.10 0.92 -2.87
C ALA A 78 -6.46 -0.55 -3.08
N SER A 79 -7.64 -0.94 -2.61
CA SER A 79 -8.17 -2.28 -2.87
C SER A 79 -8.62 -2.39 -4.32
N THR A 80 -8.17 -3.41 -5.01
CA THR A 80 -8.57 -3.72 -6.38
C THR A 80 -9.14 -5.12 -6.43
N ASN A 81 -10.37 -5.24 -6.87
CA ASN A 81 -11.01 -6.52 -7.08
C ASN A 81 -10.73 -7.01 -8.51
N LEU A 82 -9.63 -7.75 -8.69
CA LEU A 82 -9.24 -8.28 -9.99
C LEU A 82 -10.12 -9.45 -10.48
N GLY A 83 -10.80 -10.15 -9.57
CA GLY A 83 -11.70 -11.24 -9.94
C GLY A 83 -12.82 -10.79 -10.87
N TYR A 84 -13.31 -9.58 -10.69
CA TYR A 84 -14.35 -8.99 -11.54
C TYR A 84 -13.85 -8.69 -12.97
N LEU A 85 -12.57 -8.30 -13.11
CA LEU A 85 -11.98 -7.96 -14.41
C LEU A 85 -11.66 -9.20 -15.28
N PHE A 86 -11.42 -10.35 -14.66
CA PHE A 86 -11.05 -11.59 -15.36
C PHE A 86 -12.15 -12.64 -15.41
N GLY A 87 -13.35 -12.34 -14.89
CA GLY A 87 -14.50 -13.26 -14.93
C GLY A 87 -14.31 -14.55 -14.13
N THR A 88 -13.36 -14.57 -13.19
CA THR A 88 -13.15 -15.69 -12.28
C THR A 88 -13.96 -15.49 -11.01
N SER A 89 -14.58 -16.55 -10.51
CA SER A 89 -15.36 -16.52 -9.25
C SER A 89 -14.50 -16.45 -7.99
N GLU A 90 -13.19 -16.51 -8.12
CA GLU A 90 -12.24 -16.34 -7.03
C GLU A 90 -11.93 -14.85 -6.87
N TYR A 91 -12.55 -14.26 -5.87
CA TYR A 91 -12.28 -12.88 -5.46
C TYR A 91 -10.95 -12.84 -4.72
N GLU A 92 -9.87 -12.75 -5.46
CA GLU A 92 -8.59 -12.38 -4.87
C GLU A 92 -8.61 -10.87 -4.61
N ASN A 93 -8.78 -10.49 -3.37
CA ASN A 93 -8.62 -9.11 -2.96
C ASN A 93 -7.14 -8.76 -3.02
N ILE A 94 -6.77 -7.94 -3.98
CA ILE A 94 -5.42 -7.42 -4.13
C ILE A 94 -5.42 -5.97 -3.65
N VAL A 95 -4.49 -5.67 -2.79
CA VAL A 95 -4.18 -4.29 -2.40
C VAL A 95 -2.98 -3.85 -3.22
N MET A 96 -3.11 -2.75 -3.95
CA MET A 96 -2.10 -2.28 -4.90
C MET A 96 -1.78 -0.80 -4.67
N ALA A 97 -0.51 -0.45 -4.82
CA ALA A 97 -0.04 0.93 -4.86
C ALA A 97 0.85 1.15 -6.09
N ARG A 98 0.65 2.26 -6.78
CA ARG A 98 1.61 2.77 -7.76
C ARG A 98 2.57 3.72 -7.06
N VAL A 99 3.86 3.39 -7.10
CA VAL A 99 4.91 4.15 -6.44
C VAL A 99 5.84 4.73 -7.50
N ARG A 100 5.82 6.04 -7.65
CA ARG A 100 6.68 6.76 -8.59
C ARG A 100 8.12 6.83 -8.05
N PRO A 101 9.11 7.18 -8.88
CA PRO A 101 10.47 7.41 -8.41
C PRO A 101 10.52 8.36 -7.21
N ASN A 102 11.27 7.99 -6.18
CA ASN A 102 11.43 8.72 -4.90
C ASN A 102 10.16 8.85 -4.04
N GLU A 103 9.08 8.17 -4.42
CA GLU A 103 7.88 8.07 -3.59
C GLU A 103 7.89 6.79 -2.75
N SER A 104 6.97 6.73 -1.80
CA SER A 104 6.74 5.55 -0.95
C SER A 104 5.26 5.26 -0.78
N ALA A 105 4.97 4.00 -0.51
CA ALA A 105 3.66 3.53 -0.07
C ALA A 105 3.82 2.62 1.13
N SER A 106 2.83 2.53 2.00
CA SER A 106 2.94 1.74 3.23
C SER A 106 1.65 1.04 3.62
N LEU A 107 1.80 -0.07 4.34
CA LEU A 107 0.73 -0.84 4.95
C LEU A 107 1.10 -1.19 6.39
N CYS A 108 0.08 -1.28 7.25
CA CYS A 108 0.16 -1.94 8.55
C CYS A 108 -0.79 -3.14 8.53
N PHE A 109 -0.36 -4.23 9.15
CA PHE A 109 -1.15 -5.46 9.20
C PHE A 109 -1.74 -5.68 10.60
N ALA A 110 -3.03 -5.99 10.65
CA ALA A 110 -3.75 -6.23 11.90
C ALA A 110 -3.65 -7.68 12.40
N ILE A 111 -3.42 -8.62 11.51
CA ILE A 111 -3.48 -10.06 11.79
C ILE A 111 -2.11 -10.70 11.54
N PRO A 112 -1.61 -11.53 12.47
CA PRO A 112 -0.39 -12.30 12.26
C PRO A 112 -0.51 -13.23 11.06
N GLY A 113 0.59 -13.45 10.38
CA GLY A 113 0.65 -14.32 9.24
C GLY A 113 1.80 -13.99 8.30
N LYS A 114 1.89 -14.73 7.21
CA LYS A 114 2.85 -14.51 6.15
C LYS A 114 2.13 -13.93 4.92
N TYR A 115 2.59 -12.78 4.49
CA TYR A 115 2.08 -12.06 3.33
C TYR A 115 3.15 -12.01 2.24
N VAL A 116 2.74 -12.21 1.00
CA VAL A 116 3.63 -12.11 -0.17
C VAL A 116 3.27 -10.85 -0.94
N TYR A 117 4.28 -10.08 -1.29
CA TYR A 117 4.09 -8.94 -2.17
C TYR A 117 4.86 -9.12 -3.48
N THR A 118 4.36 -8.50 -4.51
CA THR A 118 4.93 -8.53 -5.85
C THR A 118 5.10 -7.11 -6.35
N LEU A 119 6.23 -6.85 -6.99
CA LEU A 119 6.50 -5.60 -7.67
C LEU A 119 6.57 -5.83 -9.18
N ARG A 120 5.99 -4.89 -9.93
CA ARG A 120 6.13 -4.83 -11.38
C ARG A 120 6.56 -3.44 -11.79
N LYS A 121 7.54 -3.35 -12.67
CA LYS A 121 7.82 -2.09 -13.36
C LYS A 121 6.69 -1.78 -14.32
N ASP A 122 6.38 -0.50 -14.48
CA ASP A 122 5.41 -0.06 -15.47
C ASP A 122 5.88 -0.48 -16.86
N PRO A 123 5.07 -1.28 -17.61
CA PRO A 123 5.46 -1.77 -18.93
C PRO A 123 5.66 -0.65 -19.98
N SER A 124 5.20 0.56 -19.69
CA SER A 124 5.40 1.71 -20.59
C SER A 124 6.82 2.24 -20.61
N THR A 125 7.67 1.86 -19.65
CA THR A 125 8.99 2.48 -19.47
C THR A 125 10.16 1.68 -20.06
N THR A 126 10.09 0.37 -20.19
CA THR A 126 11.07 -0.47 -20.91
C THR A 126 10.55 -1.90 -21.00
N GLY A 127 10.61 -2.52 -22.16
CA GLY A 127 10.00 -3.79 -22.53
C GLY A 127 10.39 -5.08 -21.78
N ALA A 128 10.89 -5.00 -20.55
CA ALA A 128 11.12 -6.14 -19.70
C ALA A 128 10.21 -6.03 -18.46
N LEU A 129 9.29 -6.97 -18.30
CA LEU A 129 8.51 -7.19 -17.09
C LEU A 129 9.42 -7.75 -15.99
N ASP A 130 10.25 -6.90 -15.41
CA ASP A 130 10.99 -7.27 -14.22
C ASP A 130 10.01 -7.38 -13.05
N LYS A 131 9.66 -8.61 -12.76
CA LYS A 131 8.83 -8.96 -11.61
C LYS A 131 9.73 -9.37 -10.45
N MET A 132 9.60 -8.67 -9.33
CA MET A 132 10.25 -9.02 -8.08
C MET A 132 9.20 -9.43 -7.06
N SER A 133 9.56 -10.33 -6.15
CA SER A 133 8.68 -10.74 -5.05
C SER A 133 9.45 -10.76 -3.73
N GLY A 134 8.72 -10.44 -2.66
CA GLY A 134 9.22 -10.49 -1.30
C GLY A 134 8.16 -10.99 -0.35
N SER A 135 8.50 -11.11 0.93
CA SER A 135 7.59 -11.59 1.96
C SER A 135 7.61 -10.72 3.21
N ILE A 136 6.47 -10.68 3.89
CA ILE A 136 6.30 -10.02 5.18
C ILE A 136 5.75 -11.06 6.14
N THR A 137 6.43 -11.24 7.27
CA THR A 137 5.95 -12.05 8.37
C THR A 137 5.51 -11.13 9.49
N ILE A 138 4.26 -11.25 9.91
CA ILE A 138 3.68 -10.49 11.03
C ILE A 138 3.53 -11.44 12.22
N GLU A 139 4.12 -11.06 13.35
CA GLU A 139 4.09 -11.77 14.62
C GLU A 139 3.05 -11.18 15.59
#